data_da43d611374f7409b30d4d1c57813bc6
#
_entry.id   da43d611374f7409b30d4d1c57813bc6
#
_cell.length_a   1.000
_cell.length_b   1.000
_cell.length_c   1.000
_cell.angle_alpha   90.00
_cell.angle_beta   90.00
_cell.angle_gamma   90.00
#
_symmetry.space_group_name_H-M   'P 1'
#
loop_
_entity.id
_entity.type
_entity.pdbx_description
1 polymer ?
#
loop_
_entity_poly.entity_id
_entity_poly.type
_entity_poly.pdbx_seq_one_letter_code
_entity_poly.pdbx_strand_id
1 'polypeptide(L)'
;HVTQPTASMQLREIQAAAGLPLYTLVGRRVQLTEAGEALAATDRRMLDDWIDWEQQLAAWKGLASGRLRVAVVSTAKYFVPRLLGSFCAQYPDIDIRLEVLNRDGVVQRLREQRDDLAIMSMPPVDLALDDAVFLPNPLVLIAPGDHPLAQAEALTLDDLAGERFILRERGSGTRMAADAHFRAAGFRPQLRLELGSNEAIKEAVAGGLGLSVLSAHTLHGRAREHGVQVLPVAGFPIPGQWHVVHRQGRALSPVARVFRAHLLAQAARVAAEVAAGA
;
A
#
# COMPACT_ATOMS: atom_id res chain seq x y z
N HIS A 1 -11.12 12.99 -27.46
CA HIS A 1 -12.41 12.27 -27.32
C HIS A 1 -12.71 11.58 -28.65
N VAL A 2 -12.86 10.24 -28.64
CA VAL A 2 -13.17 9.42 -29.81
C VAL A 2 -14.61 8.96 -29.69
N THR A 3 -15.36 8.94 -30.79
CA THR A 3 -16.73 8.40 -30.79
C THR A 3 -16.70 6.86 -30.72
N GLN A 4 -17.78 6.23 -30.23
CA GLN A 4 -17.87 4.78 -30.18
C GLN A 4 -17.65 4.08 -31.53
N PRO A 5 -18.21 4.56 -32.67
CA PRO A 5 -17.93 3.97 -33.99
C PRO A 5 -16.44 4.04 -34.36
N THR A 6 -15.78 5.17 -34.08
CA THR A 6 -14.34 5.36 -34.34
C THR A 6 -13.49 4.41 -33.52
N ALA A 7 -13.79 4.27 -32.21
CA ALA A 7 -13.09 3.33 -31.35
C ALA A 7 -13.25 1.88 -31.82
N SER A 8 -14.46 1.49 -32.25
CA SER A 8 -14.73 0.16 -32.80
C SER A 8 -13.98 -0.12 -34.11
N MET A 9 -13.84 0.89 -34.97
CA MET A 9 -13.07 0.79 -36.20
C MET A 9 -11.57 0.61 -35.88
N GLN A 10 -11.00 1.45 -35.01
CA GLN A 10 -9.59 1.37 -34.61
C GLN A 10 -9.25 0.02 -33.95
N LEU A 11 -10.12 -0.53 -33.09
CA LEU A 11 -9.93 -1.84 -32.51
C LEU A 11 -9.88 -2.96 -33.57
N ARG A 12 -10.69 -2.88 -34.61
CA ARG A 12 -10.67 -3.84 -35.74
C ARG A 12 -9.38 -3.74 -36.55
N GLU A 13 -8.94 -2.51 -36.82
CA GLU A 13 -7.69 -2.25 -37.56
C GLU A 13 -6.47 -2.81 -36.78
N ILE A 14 -6.38 -2.55 -35.48
CA ILE A 14 -5.30 -3.07 -34.62
C ILE A 14 -5.36 -4.61 -34.59
N GLN A 15 -6.53 -5.22 -34.45
CA GLN A 15 -6.68 -6.66 -34.49
C GLN A 15 -6.28 -7.27 -35.85
N ALA A 16 -6.65 -6.60 -36.95
CA ALA A 16 -6.24 -7.03 -38.30
C ALA A 16 -4.72 -6.92 -38.50
N ALA A 17 -4.08 -5.87 -38.00
CA ALA A 17 -2.65 -5.69 -38.03
C ALA A 17 -1.91 -6.73 -37.17
N ALA A 18 -2.46 -7.09 -36.02
CA ALA A 18 -1.87 -8.11 -35.12
C ALA A 18 -2.04 -9.53 -35.69
N GLY A 19 -2.99 -9.79 -36.58
CA GLY A 19 -3.29 -11.12 -37.11
C GLY A 19 -3.85 -12.11 -36.09
N LEU A 20 -4.22 -11.64 -34.89
CA LEU A 20 -4.74 -12.44 -33.79
C LEU A 20 -5.96 -11.75 -33.14
N PRO A 21 -6.92 -12.52 -32.60
CA PRO A 21 -8.00 -11.93 -31.82
C PRO A 21 -7.46 -11.23 -30.55
N LEU A 22 -7.67 -9.94 -30.44
CA LEU A 22 -7.26 -9.14 -29.28
C LEU A 22 -8.39 -8.95 -28.28
N TYR A 23 -9.62 -9.19 -28.68
CA TYR A 23 -10.79 -9.11 -27.81
C TYR A 23 -11.90 -10.07 -28.27
N THR A 24 -12.76 -10.40 -27.34
CA THR A 24 -14.00 -11.15 -27.56
C THR A 24 -15.20 -10.37 -27.06
N LEU A 25 -16.38 -10.64 -27.61
CA LEU A 25 -17.63 -10.06 -27.13
C LEU A 25 -18.35 -11.09 -26.27
N VAL A 26 -18.53 -10.79 -24.99
CA VAL A 26 -19.37 -11.58 -24.08
C VAL A 26 -20.65 -10.77 -23.81
N GLY A 27 -21.70 -11.11 -24.54
CA GLY A 27 -22.93 -10.31 -24.58
C GLY A 27 -22.66 -8.93 -25.23
N ARG A 28 -22.81 -7.86 -24.44
CA ARG A 28 -22.53 -6.47 -24.88
C ARG A 28 -21.21 -5.92 -24.34
N ARG A 29 -20.39 -6.74 -23.71
CA ARG A 29 -19.12 -6.31 -23.11
C ARG A 29 -17.94 -6.83 -23.91
N VAL A 30 -16.96 -5.97 -24.13
CA VAL A 30 -15.65 -6.32 -24.70
C VAL A 30 -14.80 -6.91 -23.58
N GLN A 31 -14.24 -8.10 -23.81
CA GLN A 31 -13.21 -8.72 -22.97
C GLN A 31 -11.95 -8.90 -23.79
N LEU A 32 -10.81 -8.53 -23.21
CA LEU A 32 -9.53 -8.75 -23.86
C LEU A 32 -9.17 -10.24 -23.84
N THR A 33 -8.54 -10.70 -24.91
CA THR A 33 -7.85 -11.99 -24.94
C THR A 33 -6.48 -11.86 -24.26
N GLU A 34 -5.76 -12.97 -24.05
CA GLU A 34 -4.39 -12.93 -23.55
C GLU A 34 -3.48 -12.04 -24.44
N ALA A 35 -3.60 -12.15 -25.75
CA ALA A 35 -2.90 -11.28 -26.70
C ALA A 35 -3.33 -9.81 -26.57
N GLY A 36 -4.62 -9.55 -26.33
CA GLY A 36 -5.15 -8.22 -26.08
C GLY A 36 -4.64 -7.61 -24.77
N GLU A 37 -4.55 -8.40 -23.70
CA GLU A 37 -3.97 -7.95 -22.43
C GLU A 37 -2.48 -7.62 -22.57
N ALA A 38 -1.73 -8.47 -23.29
CA ALA A 38 -0.30 -8.25 -23.55
C ALA A 38 -0.08 -6.96 -24.37
N LEU A 39 -0.88 -6.72 -25.39
CA LEU A 39 -0.81 -5.48 -26.18
C LEU A 39 -1.17 -4.26 -25.32
N ALA A 40 -2.30 -4.30 -24.60
CA ALA A 40 -2.72 -3.20 -23.74
C ALA A 40 -1.67 -2.88 -22.63
N ALA A 41 -0.99 -3.88 -22.10
CA ALA A 41 0.11 -3.68 -21.16
C ALA A 41 1.33 -3.01 -21.82
N THR A 42 1.63 -3.35 -23.08
CA THR A 42 2.73 -2.75 -23.84
C THR A 42 2.41 -1.30 -24.21
N ASP A 43 1.21 -1.03 -24.71
CA ASP A 43 0.76 0.34 -25.07
C ASP A 43 0.79 1.27 -23.86
N ARG A 44 0.34 0.79 -22.68
CA ARG A 44 0.43 1.57 -21.45
C ARG A 44 1.87 1.94 -21.11
N ARG A 45 2.81 1.00 -21.21
CA ARG A 45 4.24 1.29 -20.98
C ARG A 45 4.78 2.33 -21.94
N MET A 46 4.48 2.21 -23.23
CA MET A 46 4.93 3.18 -24.24
C MET A 46 4.40 4.58 -23.96
N LEU A 47 3.11 4.70 -23.59
CA LEU A 47 2.51 5.97 -23.21
C LEU A 47 3.13 6.54 -21.94
N ASP A 48 3.42 5.70 -20.95
CA ASP A 48 4.08 6.10 -19.71
C ASP A 48 5.50 6.59 -19.96
N ASP A 49 6.28 5.88 -20.80
CA ASP A 49 7.63 6.29 -21.18
C ASP A 49 7.63 7.63 -21.93
N TRP A 50 6.63 7.87 -22.78
CA TRP A 50 6.46 9.15 -23.46
C TRP A 50 6.17 10.29 -22.47
N ILE A 51 5.26 10.08 -21.54
CA ILE A 51 4.93 11.05 -20.49
C ILE A 51 6.17 11.34 -19.63
N ASP A 52 6.93 10.31 -19.25
CA ASP A 52 8.15 10.46 -18.47
C ASP A 52 9.21 11.31 -19.23
N TRP A 53 9.33 11.11 -20.53
CA TRP A 53 10.20 11.93 -21.38
C TRP A 53 9.75 13.39 -21.45
N GLU A 54 8.45 13.65 -21.64
CA GLU A 54 7.90 15.02 -21.61
C GLU A 54 8.18 15.71 -20.27
N GLN A 55 8.06 14.99 -19.15
CA GLN A 55 8.40 15.52 -17.83
C GLN A 55 9.91 15.84 -17.70
N GLN A 56 10.78 15.00 -18.27
CA GLN A 56 12.22 15.27 -18.30
C GLN A 56 12.53 16.56 -19.09
N LEU A 57 11.88 16.74 -20.24
CA LEU A 57 12.01 17.96 -21.03
C LEU A 57 11.56 19.20 -20.25
N ALA A 58 10.44 19.10 -19.53
CA ALA A 58 9.93 20.19 -18.70
C ALA A 58 10.91 20.53 -17.55
N ALA A 59 11.48 19.52 -16.91
CA ALA A 59 12.47 19.69 -15.86
C ALA A 59 13.76 20.37 -16.36
N TRP A 60 14.23 20.01 -17.55
CA TRP A 60 15.40 20.67 -18.16
C TRP A 60 15.14 22.15 -18.51
N LYS A 61 13.88 22.51 -18.71
CA LYS A 61 13.46 23.91 -18.91
C LYS A 61 13.24 24.69 -17.60
N GLY A 62 13.52 24.04 -16.45
CA GLY A 62 13.34 24.66 -15.13
C GLY A 62 11.89 24.66 -14.63
N LEU A 63 10.99 23.95 -15.29
CA LEU A 63 9.60 23.83 -14.88
C LEU A 63 9.46 22.75 -13.79
N ALA A 64 8.99 23.12 -12.60
CA ALA A 64 8.72 22.21 -11.49
C ALA A 64 7.34 21.52 -11.60
N SER A 65 6.82 21.37 -12.82
CA SER A 65 5.52 20.74 -13.12
C SER A 65 5.69 19.30 -13.56
N GLY A 66 4.65 18.49 -13.39
CA GLY A 66 4.65 17.10 -13.85
C GLY A 66 3.61 16.25 -13.14
N ARG A 67 3.68 14.94 -13.36
CA ARG A 67 2.78 13.97 -12.72
C ARG A 67 3.58 13.00 -11.87
N LEU A 68 3.06 12.69 -10.70
CA LEU A 68 3.58 11.69 -9.77
C LEU A 68 2.53 10.61 -9.53
N ARG A 69 2.87 9.35 -9.85
CA ARG A 69 2.01 8.19 -9.58
C ARG A 69 2.59 7.40 -8.42
N VAL A 70 1.84 7.25 -7.35
CA VAL A 70 2.27 6.54 -6.14
C VAL A 70 1.22 5.49 -5.78
N ALA A 71 1.66 4.24 -5.62
CA ALA A 71 0.83 3.21 -5.01
C ALA A 71 1.25 3.01 -3.55
N VAL A 72 0.28 2.86 -2.65
CA VAL A 72 0.56 2.64 -1.24
C VAL A 72 -0.29 1.51 -0.69
N VAL A 73 0.27 0.74 0.23
CA VAL A 73 -0.54 -0.22 0.98
C VAL A 73 -1.50 0.52 1.90
N SER A 74 -2.68 -0.07 2.12
CA SER A 74 -3.79 0.56 2.84
C SER A 74 -3.42 1.12 4.23
N THR A 75 -2.40 0.56 4.89
CA THR A 75 -1.89 1.05 6.18
C THR A 75 -1.07 2.34 6.03
N ALA A 76 -0.45 2.59 4.88
CA ALA A 76 0.33 3.81 4.64
C ALA A 76 -0.55 5.07 4.46
N LYS A 77 -1.85 4.91 4.22
CA LYS A 77 -2.80 6.03 4.08
C LYS A 77 -2.89 6.92 5.33
N TYR A 78 -2.46 6.43 6.48
CA TYR A 78 -2.50 7.20 7.73
C TYR A 78 -1.41 8.26 7.84
N PHE A 79 -0.34 8.18 7.05
CA PHE A 79 0.74 9.16 7.09
C PHE A 79 1.15 9.71 5.71
N VAL A 80 1.05 8.92 4.63
CA VAL A 80 1.47 9.37 3.29
C VAL A 80 0.74 10.62 2.80
N PRO A 81 -0.58 10.81 3.00
CA PRO A 81 -1.25 12.05 2.57
C PRO A 81 -0.68 13.32 3.19
N ARG A 82 -0.19 13.26 4.45
CA ARG A 82 0.48 14.42 5.10
C ARG A 82 1.83 14.72 4.44
N LEU A 83 2.59 13.68 4.09
CA LEU A 83 3.84 13.83 3.35
C LEU A 83 3.62 14.40 1.94
N LEU A 84 2.58 13.94 1.26
CA LEU A 84 2.16 14.51 -0.02
C LEU A 84 1.73 15.97 0.12
N GLY A 85 0.97 16.33 1.16
CA GLY A 85 0.58 17.71 1.44
C GLY A 85 1.77 18.63 1.61
N SER A 86 2.79 18.22 2.37
CA SER A 86 4.03 18.99 2.54
C SER A 86 4.86 19.08 1.25
N PHE A 87 4.79 18.07 0.40
CA PHE A 87 5.41 18.06 -0.90
C PHE A 87 4.71 19.02 -1.88
N CYS A 88 3.37 18.95 -1.97
CA CYS A 88 2.58 19.85 -2.83
C CYS A 88 2.73 21.33 -2.43
N ALA A 89 2.92 21.64 -1.14
CA ALA A 89 3.18 23.00 -0.70
C ALA A 89 4.50 23.56 -1.27
N GLN A 90 5.49 22.71 -1.56
CA GLN A 90 6.75 23.08 -2.19
C GLN A 90 6.69 23.02 -3.73
N TYR A 91 5.82 22.18 -4.28
CA TYR A 91 5.70 21.91 -5.71
C TYR A 91 4.22 21.94 -6.13
N PRO A 92 3.60 23.13 -6.19
CA PRO A 92 2.14 23.25 -6.40
C PRO A 92 1.66 22.82 -7.77
N ASP A 93 2.53 22.82 -8.78
CA ASP A 93 2.19 22.49 -10.17
C ASP A 93 2.39 20.98 -10.49
N ILE A 94 2.56 20.14 -9.47
CA ILE A 94 2.66 18.68 -9.63
C ILE A 94 1.31 18.03 -9.40
N ASP A 95 0.83 17.32 -10.43
CA ASP A 95 -0.35 16.45 -10.34
C ASP A 95 0.01 15.13 -9.64
N ILE A 96 -0.74 14.77 -8.59
CA ILE A 96 -0.52 13.52 -7.85
C ILE A 96 -1.67 12.54 -8.09
N ARG A 97 -1.31 11.31 -8.45
CA ARG A 97 -2.22 10.18 -8.45
C ARG A 97 -1.78 9.20 -7.36
N LEU A 98 -2.60 9.08 -6.32
CA LEU A 98 -2.38 8.16 -5.21
C LEU A 98 -3.36 6.98 -5.31
N GLU A 99 -2.82 5.76 -5.37
CA GLU A 99 -3.60 4.53 -5.33
C GLU A 99 -3.38 3.82 -4.00
N VAL A 100 -4.47 3.48 -3.31
CA VAL A 100 -4.44 2.83 -2.00
C VAL A 100 -5.01 1.41 -2.13
N LEU A 101 -4.20 0.41 -1.90
CA LEU A 101 -4.51 -1.00 -2.13
C LEU A 101 -4.03 -1.86 -0.95
N ASN A 102 -4.32 -3.17 -0.96
CA ASN A 102 -3.56 -4.10 -0.13
C ASN A 102 -2.18 -4.40 -0.76
N ARG A 103 -1.35 -5.19 -0.06
CA ARG A 103 0.00 -5.51 -0.53
C ARG A 103 -0.01 -6.18 -1.91
N ASP A 104 -0.89 -7.16 -2.12
CA ASP A 104 -0.94 -7.91 -3.38
C ASP A 104 -1.34 -6.99 -4.55
N GLY A 105 -2.26 -6.07 -4.34
CA GLY A 105 -2.62 -5.05 -5.31
C GLY A 105 -1.44 -4.13 -5.65
N VAL A 106 -0.65 -3.70 -4.66
CA VAL A 106 0.57 -2.88 -4.88
C VAL A 106 1.62 -3.70 -5.62
N VAL A 107 1.85 -4.97 -5.25
CA VAL A 107 2.79 -5.85 -5.95
C VAL A 107 2.40 -6.06 -7.40
N GLN A 108 1.11 -6.24 -7.68
CA GLN A 108 0.62 -6.36 -9.06
C GLN A 108 0.93 -5.09 -9.87
N ARG A 109 0.69 -3.91 -9.31
CA ARG A 109 1.00 -2.63 -9.97
C ARG A 109 2.50 -2.44 -10.20
N LEU A 110 3.36 -2.89 -9.26
CA LEU A 110 4.81 -2.91 -9.44
C LEU A 110 5.24 -3.83 -10.60
N ARG A 111 4.62 -5.00 -10.74
CA ARG A 111 4.87 -5.90 -11.87
C ARG A 111 4.46 -5.27 -13.19
N GLU A 112 3.35 -4.57 -13.21
CA GLU A 112 2.81 -3.89 -14.39
C GLU A 112 3.42 -2.50 -14.62
N GLN A 113 4.32 -2.04 -13.74
CA GLN A 113 5.01 -0.74 -13.80
C GLN A 113 4.05 0.45 -13.92
N ARG A 114 2.89 0.40 -13.26
CA ARG A 114 1.85 1.42 -13.32
C ARG A 114 2.17 2.69 -12.55
N ASP A 115 3.09 2.61 -11.57
CA ASP A 115 3.41 3.71 -10.67
C ASP A 115 4.90 4.05 -10.72
N ASP A 116 5.23 5.27 -10.36
CA ASP A 116 6.60 5.74 -10.29
C ASP A 116 7.28 5.24 -9.02
N LEU A 117 6.53 5.22 -7.92
CA LEU A 117 6.96 4.74 -6.61
C LEU A 117 5.85 3.93 -5.95
N ALA A 118 6.25 2.98 -5.12
CA ALA A 118 5.33 2.32 -4.21
C ALA A 118 5.81 2.42 -2.76
N ILE A 119 4.87 2.54 -1.81
CA ILE A 119 5.16 2.56 -0.37
C ILE A 119 4.49 1.35 0.27
N MET A 120 5.29 0.48 0.88
CA MET A 120 4.84 -0.78 1.45
C MET A 120 5.73 -1.26 2.59
N SER A 121 5.25 -2.21 3.38
CA SER A 121 5.98 -2.73 4.55
C SER A 121 6.64 -4.09 4.32
N MET A 122 6.33 -4.78 3.25
CA MET A 122 6.90 -6.10 2.91
C MET A 122 7.10 -6.17 1.39
N PRO A 123 8.20 -5.60 0.86
CA PRO A 123 8.53 -5.71 -0.55
C PRO A 123 8.61 -7.17 -0.99
N PRO A 124 8.18 -7.50 -2.22
CA PRO A 124 8.30 -8.86 -2.76
C PRO A 124 9.77 -9.16 -3.09
N VAL A 125 10.20 -10.35 -2.73
CA VAL A 125 11.59 -10.81 -2.95
C VAL A 125 11.84 -11.33 -4.37
N ASP A 126 10.78 -11.62 -5.11
CA ASP A 126 10.81 -12.11 -6.49
C ASP A 126 10.86 -11.01 -7.55
N LEU A 127 10.88 -9.75 -7.13
CA LEU A 127 11.01 -8.60 -8.02
C LEU A 127 12.33 -7.86 -7.77
N ALA A 128 13.03 -7.54 -8.85
CA ALA A 128 14.19 -6.65 -8.76
C ALA A 128 13.70 -5.21 -8.50
N LEU A 129 13.91 -4.73 -7.28
CA LEU A 129 13.46 -3.42 -6.80
C LEU A 129 14.65 -2.61 -6.29
N ASP A 130 14.63 -1.30 -6.58
CA ASP A 130 15.34 -0.32 -5.77
C ASP A 130 14.50 -0.08 -4.52
N ASP A 131 15.07 -0.37 -3.36
CA ASP A 131 14.41 -0.37 -2.07
C ASP A 131 15.13 0.57 -1.09
N ALA A 132 14.38 1.46 -0.45
CA ALA A 132 14.89 2.27 0.64
C ALA A 132 13.91 2.23 1.82
N VAL A 133 14.44 1.79 2.95
CA VAL A 133 13.73 1.90 4.24
C VAL A 133 13.69 3.37 4.65
N PHE A 134 12.53 3.83 5.15
CA PHE A 134 12.42 5.23 5.57
C PHE A 134 11.71 5.42 6.93
N LEU A 135 10.87 4.49 7.39
CA LEU A 135 10.18 4.59 8.66
C LEU A 135 10.08 3.23 9.38
N PRO A 136 10.08 3.20 10.73
CA PRO A 136 9.62 2.03 11.48
C PRO A 136 8.12 1.78 11.23
N ASN A 137 7.73 0.51 11.26
CA ASN A 137 6.34 0.06 11.19
C ASN A 137 6.05 -0.97 12.29
N PRO A 138 6.04 -0.59 13.57
CA PRO A 138 5.76 -1.52 14.64
C PRO A 138 4.30 -2.01 14.56
N LEU A 139 4.11 -3.34 14.66
CA LEU A 139 2.77 -3.92 14.72
C LEU A 139 2.43 -4.23 16.18
N VAL A 140 1.31 -3.71 16.65
CA VAL A 140 0.83 -3.82 18.01
C VAL A 140 -0.39 -4.73 18.10
N LEU A 141 -0.55 -5.38 19.22
CA LEU A 141 -1.74 -6.16 19.56
C LEU A 141 -2.73 -5.26 20.27
N ILE A 142 -3.98 -5.24 19.81
CA ILE A 142 -5.05 -4.41 20.37
C ILE A 142 -6.22 -5.26 20.88
N ALA A 143 -6.87 -4.77 21.93
CA ALA A 143 -8.07 -5.31 22.55
C ALA A 143 -9.14 -4.22 22.73
N PRO A 144 -10.40 -4.56 23.06
CA PRO A 144 -11.37 -3.59 23.54
C PRO A 144 -10.82 -2.78 24.72
N GLY A 145 -11.20 -1.52 24.85
CA GLY A 145 -10.67 -0.63 25.89
C GLY A 145 -10.97 -1.08 27.33
N ASP A 146 -12.04 -1.84 27.52
CA ASP A 146 -12.51 -2.43 28.81
C ASP A 146 -12.16 -3.92 28.97
N HIS A 147 -11.33 -4.46 28.07
CA HIS A 147 -10.95 -5.87 28.12
C HIS A 147 -10.19 -6.23 29.40
N PRO A 148 -10.48 -7.38 30.05
CA PRO A 148 -9.76 -7.77 31.29
C PRO A 148 -8.24 -7.77 31.15
N LEU A 149 -7.71 -8.22 30.00
CA LEU A 149 -6.27 -8.24 29.73
C LEU A 149 -5.66 -6.84 29.59
N ALA A 150 -6.48 -5.79 29.41
CA ALA A 150 -6.00 -4.41 29.33
C ALA A 150 -5.47 -3.86 30.67
N GLN A 151 -5.76 -4.54 31.78
CA GLN A 151 -5.26 -4.19 33.11
C GLN A 151 -3.94 -4.90 33.47
N ALA A 152 -3.49 -5.82 32.66
CA ALA A 152 -2.25 -6.55 32.90
C ALA A 152 -1.02 -5.68 32.59
N GLU A 153 0.01 -5.78 33.43
CA GLU A 153 1.29 -5.09 33.19
C GLU A 153 2.18 -5.81 32.19
N ALA A 154 2.03 -7.13 32.08
CA ALA A 154 2.74 -7.96 31.13
C ALA A 154 1.90 -9.19 30.78
N LEU A 155 1.91 -9.56 29.53
CA LEU A 155 1.22 -10.73 28.96
C LEU A 155 2.17 -11.55 28.10
N THR A 156 1.82 -12.83 27.96
CA THR A 156 2.42 -13.74 26.98
C THR A 156 1.38 -14.11 25.92
N LEU A 157 1.78 -14.76 24.85
CA LEU A 157 0.83 -15.29 23.88
C LEU A 157 -0.06 -16.41 24.45
N ASP A 158 0.41 -17.15 25.45
CA ASP A 158 -0.37 -18.19 26.11
C ASP A 158 -1.58 -17.62 26.88
N ASP A 159 -1.45 -16.41 27.43
CA ASP A 159 -2.56 -15.70 28.08
C ASP A 159 -3.70 -15.35 27.09
N LEU A 160 -3.40 -15.37 25.79
CA LEU A 160 -4.35 -15.10 24.72
C LEU A 160 -4.96 -16.37 24.09
N ALA A 161 -4.64 -17.56 24.60
CA ALA A 161 -5.04 -18.83 23.97
C ALA A 161 -6.56 -19.01 23.88
N GLY A 162 -7.34 -18.42 24.81
CA GLY A 162 -8.80 -18.42 24.81
C GLY A 162 -9.46 -17.33 23.95
N GLU A 163 -8.67 -16.39 23.44
CA GLU A 163 -9.19 -15.20 22.82
C GLU A 163 -9.51 -15.42 21.33
N ARG A 164 -10.52 -14.69 20.86
CA ARG A 164 -10.87 -14.63 19.44
C ARG A 164 -10.10 -13.51 18.75
N PHE A 165 -9.69 -13.76 17.50
CA PHE A 165 -8.91 -12.79 16.72
C PHE A 165 -9.68 -12.33 15.49
N ILE A 166 -9.55 -11.04 15.21
CA ILE A 166 -9.95 -10.39 13.97
C ILE A 166 -8.66 -10.06 13.24
N LEU A 167 -8.43 -10.65 12.10
CA LEU A 167 -7.19 -10.45 11.35
C LEU A 167 -7.46 -9.75 10.02
N ARG A 168 -6.42 -9.12 9.49
CA ARG A 168 -6.43 -8.59 8.13
C ARG A 168 -6.63 -9.73 7.13
N GLU A 169 -7.11 -9.36 5.96
CA GLU A 169 -7.29 -10.25 4.83
C GLU A 169 -5.96 -10.87 4.37
N ARG A 170 -6.05 -12.04 3.76
CA ARG A 170 -4.91 -12.63 3.05
C ARG A 170 -4.44 -11.66 1.96
N GLY A 171 -3.13 -11.56 1.74
CA GLY A 171 -2.57 -10.53 0.85
C GLY A 171 -2.26 -9.20 1.51
N SER A 172 -2.58 -9.02 2.80
CA SER A 172 -2.12 -7.89 3.62
C SER A 172 -0.72 -8.15 4.18
N GLY A 173 0.18 -7.16 4.08
CA GLY A 173 1.51 -7.25 4.72
C GLY A 173 1.43 -7.36 6.25
N THR A 174 0.48 -6.70 6.89
CA THR A 174 0.21 -6.83 8.34
C THR A 174 -0.18 -8.27 8.70
N ARG A 175 -1.06 -8.89 7.90
CA ARG A 175 -1.46 -10.29 8.09
C ARG A 175 -0.27 -11.23 7.95
N MET A 176 0.54 -11.06 6.91
CA MET A 176 1.74 -11.89 6.69
C MET A 176 2.72 -11.81 7.86
N ALA A 177 2.98 -10.60 8.37
CA ALA A 177 3.87 -10.39 9.52
C ALA A 177 3.31 -11.02 10.80
N ALA A 178 2.03 -10.83 11.09
CA ALA A 178 1.35 -11.44 12.24
C ALA A 178 1.38 -12.97 12.18
N ASP A 179 1.03 -13.56 11.01
CA ASP A 179 1.04 -15.02 10.83
C ASP A 179 2.46 -15.60 10.98
N ALA A 180 3.49 -14.89 10.48
CA ALA A 180 4.87 -15.30 10.65
C ALA A 180 5.31 -15.28 12.14
N HIS A 181 4.95 -14.21 12.85
CA HIS A 181 5.25 -14.05 14.28
C HIS A 181 4.56 -15.14 15.12
N PHE A 182 3.25 -15.33 14.93
CA PHE A 182 2.49 -16.38 15.65
C PHE A 182 3.05 -17.78 15.36
N ARG A 183 3.39 -18.06 14.11
CA ARG A 183 4.01 -19.34 13.74
C ARG A 183 5.36 -19.56 14.43
N ALA A 184 6.20 -18.55 14.46
CA ALA A 184 7.51 -18.61 15.10
C ALA A 184 7.39 -18.85 16.63
N ALA A 185 6.34 -18.31 17.24
CA ALA A 185 6.03 -18.52 18.67
C ALA A 185 5.21 -19.81 18.96
N GLY A 186 4.86 -20.60 17.94
CA GLY A 186 4.01 -21.79 18.11
C GLY A 186 2.54 -21.47 18.44
N PHE A 187 2.15 -20.19 18.38
CA PHE A 187 0.80 -19.74 18.72
C PHE A 187 -0.14 -19.86 17.51
N ARG A 188 -1.38 -20.29 17.76
CA ARG A 188 -2.44 -20.40 16.75
C ARG A 188 -3.64 -19.55 17.16
N PRO A 189 -3.80 -18.34 16.59
CA PRO A 189 -4.92 -17.47 16.92
C PRO A 189 -6.26 -18.12 16.51
N GLN A 190 -7.26 -18.05 17.39
CA GLN A 190 -8.61 -18.48 17.08
C GLN A 190 -9.30 -17.44 16.21
N LEU A 191 -9.24 -17.59 14.88
CA LEU A 191 -9.81 -16.63 13.93
C LEU A 191 -11.33 -16.56 14.05
N ARG A 192 -11.87 -15.36 14.27
CA ARG A 192 -13.30 -15.06 14.28
C ARG A 192 -13.73 -14.38 12.99
N LEU A 193 -12.99 -13.38 12.54
CA LEU A 193 -13.29 -12.59 11.34
C LEU A 193 -11.99 -12.28 10.58
N GLU A 194 -12.15 -12.15 9.26
CA GLU A 194 -11.13 -11.60 8.37
C GLU A 194 -11.69 -10.34 7.70
N LEU A 195 -10.99 -9.21 7.81
CA LEU A 195 -11.44 -7.92 7.31
C LEU A 195 -10.35 -7.21 6.51
N GLY A 196 -10.71 -6.57 5.40
CA GLY A 196 -9.81 -5.82 4.51
C GLY A 196 -9.56 -4.37 4.92
N SER A 197 -10.21 -3.87 5.98
CA SER A 197 -10.11 -2.47 6.42
C SER A 197 -9.60 -2.37 7.85
N ASN A 198 -8.58 -1.52 8.06
CA ASN A 198 -8.08 -1.24 9.40
C ASN A 198 -9.14 -0.52 10.27
N GLU A 199 -9.96 0.33 9.67
CA GLU A 199 -11.07 1.00 10.36
C GLU A 199 -12.10 -0.01 10.84
N ALA A 200 -12.54 -0.90 9.95
CA ALA A 200 -13.50 -1.95 10.30
C ALA A 200 -12.96 -2.88 11.40
N ILE A 201 -11.65 -3.17 11.39
CA ILE A 201 -11.01 -3.95 12.46
C ILE A 201 -11.04 -3.18 13.78
N LYS A 202 -10.69 -1.90 13.80
CA LYS A 202 -10.76 -1.10 15.04
C LYS A 202 -12.17 -1.08 15.62
N GLU A 203 -13.18 -0.83 14.79
CA GLU A 203 -14.59 -0.85 15.22
C GLU A 203 -15.01 -2.24 15.72
N ALA A 204 -14.60 -3.31 15.05
CA ALA A 204 -14.92 -4.68 15.46
C ALA A 204 -14.23 -5.04 16.79
N VAL A 205 -13.00 -4.61 17.01
CA VAL A 205 -12.29 -4.78 18.30
C VAL A 205 -12.98 -3.95 19.38
N ALA A 206 -13.25 -2.67 19.15
CA ALA A 206 -13.95 -1.79 20.11
C ALA A 206 -15.33 -2.35 20.47
N GLY A 207 -16.02 -2.99 19.52
CA GLY A 207 -17.29 -3.69 19.74
C GLY A 207 -17.19 -5.04 20.44
N GLY A 208 -16.01 -5.45 20.95
CA GLY A 208 -15.84 -6.67 21.72
C GLY A 208 -15.80 -7.96 20.89
N LEU A 209 -15.58 -7.88 19.57
CA LEU A 209 -15.57 -9.08 18.71
C LEU A 209 -14.27 -9.89 18.83
N GLY A 210 -13.22 -9.34 19.48
CA GLY A 210 -11.96 -10.04 19.70
C GLY A 210 -10.74 -9.13 19.65
N LEU A 211 -9.56 -9.71 19.64
CA LEU A 211 -8.27 -9.03 19.57
C LEU A 211 -7.82 -8.87 18.12
N SER A 212 -6.87 -7.96 17.87
CA SER A 212 -6.27 -7.84 16.53
C SER A 212 -4.82 -7.38 16.57
N VAL A 213 -4.10 -7.60 15.47
CA VAL A 213 -2.76 -7.06 15.23
C VAL A 213 -2.84 -6.01 14.13
N LEU A 214 -2.43 -4.78 14.44
CA LEU A 214 -2.40 -3.65 13.51
C LEU A 214 -1.07 -2.90 13.61
N SER A 215 -0.76 -2.13 12.58
CA SER A 215 0.33 -1.16 12.65
C SER A 215 -0.01 -0.06 13.64
N ALA A 216 0.94 0.36 14.47
CA ALA A 216 0.77 1.48 15.41
C ALA A 216 0.39 2.78 14.68
N HIS A 217 0.80 2.95 13.43
CA HIS A 217 0.39 4.10 12.61
C HIS A 217 -1.13 4.22 12.42
N THR A 218 -1.90 3.11 12.53
CA THR A 218 -3.37 3.14 12.41
C THR A 218 -4.06 3.77 13.61
N LEU A 219 -3.35 3.85 14.73
CA LEU A 219 -3.88 4.34 16.01
C LEU A 219 -3.53 5.82 16.25
N HIS A 220 -2.54 6.37 15.55
CA HIS A 220 -2.05 7.75 15.72
C HIS A 220 -1.74 8.11 17.18
N GLY A 221 -1.33 7.15 18.01
CA GLY A 221 -1.17 7.34 19.45
C GLY A 221 -2.47 7.55 20.24
N ARG A 222 -3.63 7.32 19.62
CA ARG A 222 -4.95 7.62 20.18
C ARG A 222 -5.82 6.36 20.28
N ALA A 223 -5.21 5.25 20.70
CA ALA A 223 -5.92 3.96 20.79
C ALA A 223 -7.23 4.09 21.58
N ARG A 224 -7.22 4.78 22.73
CA ARG A 224 -8.40 4.97 23.59
C ARG A 224 -9.52 5.75 22.92
N GLU A 225 -9.21 6.73 22.08
CA GLU A 225 -10.22 7.48 21.31
C GLU A 225 -10.95 6.59 20.29
N HIS A 226 -10.33 5.48 19.90
CA HIS A 226 -10.92 4.44 19.05
C HIS A 226 -11.59 3.32 19.84
N GLY A 227 -11.76 3.45 21.16
CA GLY A 227 -12.34 2.41 22.01
C GLY A 227 -11.49 1.15 22.14
N VAL A 228 -10.22 1.23 21.81
CA VAL A 228 -9.28 0.09 21.88
C VAL A 228 -8.08 0.41 22.78
N GLN A 229 -7.40 -0.63 23.24
CA GLN A 229 -6.17 -0.51 24.01
C GLN A 229 -5.09 -1.42 23.41
N VAL A 230 -3.84 -0.96 23.44
CA VAL A 230 -2.67 -1.76 23.09
C VAL A 230 -2.32 -2.64 24.30
N LEU A 231 -2.18 -3.95 24.06
CA LEU A 231 -1.82 -4.90 25.10
C LEU A 231 -0.29 -5.07 25.18
N PRO A 232 0.29 -5.14 26.41
CA PRO A 232 1.72 -5.32 26.63
C PRO A 232 2.11 -6.81 26.54
N VAL A 233 2.04 -7.38 25.34
CA VAL A 233 2.32 -8.80 25.11
C VAL A 233 3.80 -8.99 24.76
N ALA A 234 4.44 -9.96 25.38
CA ALA A 234 5.83 -10.33 25.07
C ALA A 234 5.98 -10.68 23.58
N GLY A 235 7.02 -10.14 22.93
CA GLY A 235 7.20 -10.25 21.48
C GLY A 235 6.47 -9.21 20.66
N PHE A 236 5.70 -8.32 21.28
CA PHE A 236 5.11 -7.13 20.65
C PHE A 236 5.74 -5.85 21.21
N PRO A 237 5.85 -4.79 20.41
CA PRO A 237 5.46 -4.69 18.99
C PRO A 237 6.29 -5.60 18.08
N ILE A 238 5.65 -6.26 17.10
CA ILE A 238 6.41 -6.96 16.06
C ILE A 238 7.16 -5.90 15.24
N PRO A 239 8.49 -6.01 15.10
CA PRO A 239 9.26 -5.04 14.33
C PRO A 239 8.91 -5.13 12.85
N GLY A 240 8.80 -3.99 12.22
CA GLY A 240 8.58 -3.84 10.79
C GLY A 240 9.14 -2.53 10.30
N GLN A 241 9.18 -2.36 8.98
CA GLN A 241 9.69 -1.16 8.34
C GLN A 241 8.81 -0.74 7.18
N TRP A 242 8.80 0.55 6.90
CA TRP A 242 8.23 1.13 5.71
C TRP A 242 9.31 1.33 4.65
N HIS A 243 9.00 0.90 3.46
CA HIS A 243 9.87 0.94 2.30
C HIS A 243 9.25 1.83 1.23
N VAL A 244 10.07 2.64 0.58
CA VAL A 244 9.76 3.26 -0.70
C VAL A 244 10.53 2.51 -1.78
N VAL A 245 9.81 1.95 -2.72
CA VAL A 245 10.35 1.05 -3.75
C VAL A 245 9.94 1.47 -5.15
N HIS A 246 10.78 1.12 -6.13
CA HIS A 246 10.45 1.18 -7.55
C HIS A 246 11.15 0.06 -8.31
N ARG A 247 10.72 -0.19 -9.54
CA ARG A 247 11.35 -1.24 -10.38
C ARG A 247 12.78 -0.88 -10.72
N GLN A 248 13.70 -1.79 -10.44
CA GLN A 248 15.09 -1.67 -10.88
C GLN A 248 15.17 -1.65 -12.41
N GLY A 249 16.12 -0.88 -12.95
CA GLY A 249 16.30 -0.72 -14.40
C GLY A 249 15.38 0.33 -15.04
N ARG A 250 14.39 0.88 -14.31
CA ARG A 250 13.61 2.04 -14.75
C ARG A 250 14.14 3.31 -14.07
N ALA A 251 14.53 4.30 -14.86
CA ALA A 251 14.92 5.60 -14.33
C ALA A 251 13.69 6.31 -13.75
N LEU A 252 13.80 6.83 -12.53
CA LEU A 252 12.75 7.66 -11.96
C LEU A 252 12.63 8.99 -12.71
N SER A 253 11.40 9.43 -12.94
CA SER A 253 11.14 10.80 -13.41
C SER A 253 11.74 11.83 -12.43
N PRO A 254 12.04 13.07 -12.88
CA PRO A 254 12.54 14.10 -11.99
C PRO A 254 11.65 14.33 -10.78
N VAL A 255 10.33 14.35 -10.97
CA VAL A 255 9.33 14.50 -9.90
C VAL A 255 9.40 13.35 -8.91
N ALA A 256 9.47 12.10 -9.38
CA ALA A 256 9.55 10.93 -8.52
C ALA A 256 10.85 10.90 -7.70
N ARG A 257 11.98 11.33 -8.28
CA ARG A 257 13.26 11.47 -7.56
C ARG A 257 13.16 12.49 -6.42
N VAL A 258 12.59 13.66 -6.70
CA VAL A 258 12.42 14.74 -5.70
C VAL A 258 11.46 14.29 -4.60
N PHE A 259 10.37 13.62 -4.95
CA PHE A 259 9.43 13.08 -3.95
C PHE A 259 10.07 11.98 -3.10
N ARG A 260 10.84 11.07 -3.69
CA ARG A 260 11.58 10.04 -2.94
C ARG A 260 12.56 10.69 -1.95
N ALA A 261 13.30 11.70 -2.36
CA ALA A 261 14.20 12.45 -1.48
C ALA A 261 13.42 13.16 -0.36
N HIS A 262 12.26 13.75 -0.66
CA HIS A 262 11.37 14.38 0.32
C HIS A 262 10.89 13.37 1.37
N LEU A 263 10.45 12.16 0.96
CA LEU A 263 10.05 11.10 1.88
C LEU A 263 11.17 10.74 2.86
N LEU A 264 12.38 10.51 2.34
CA LEU A 264 13.54 10.16 3.16
C LEU A 264 13.93 11.29 4.13
N ALA A 265 13.85 12.55 3.70
CA ALA A 265 14.15 13.71 4.55
C ALA A 265 13.10 13.92 5.67
N GLN A 266 11.84 13.59 5.42
CA GLN A 266 10.75 13.74 6.41
C GLN A 266 10.62 12.54 7.36
N ALA A 267 11.33 11.45 7.11
CA ALA A 267 11.23 10.20 7.85
C ALA A 267 11.44 10.37 9.36
N ALA A 268 12.46 11.11 9.77
CA ALA A 268 12.76 11.36 11.19
C ALA A 268 11.62 12.09 11.92
N ARG A 269 10.97 13.06 11.25
CA ARG A 269 9.83 13.79 11.82
C ARG A 269 8.62 12.88 12.03
N VAL A 270 8.27 12.09 11.03
CA VAL A 270 7.13 11.15 11.14
C VAL A 270 7.39 10.06 12.19
N ALA A 271 8.63 9.58 12.30
CA ALA A 271 8.99 8.61 13.32
C ALA A 271 8.84 9.18 14.73
N ALA A 272 9.24 10.45 14.94
CA ALA A 272 9.08 11.14 16.23
C ALA A 272 7.60 11.34 16.60
N GLU A 273 6.74 11.72 15.64
CA GLU A 273 5.29 11.87 15.84
C GLU A 273 4.64 10.54 16.28
N VAL A 274 5.05 9.42 15.71
CA VAL A 274 4.55 8.09 16.07
C VAL A 274 5.03 7.67 17.46
N ALA A 275 6.29 7.93 17.77
CA ALA A 275 6.87 7.59 19.09
C ALA A 275 6.27 8.42 20.24
N ALA A 276 5.92 9.69 19.99
CA ALA A 276 5.30 10.56 20.99
C ALA A 276 3.83 10.22 21.26
N GLY A 277 3.20 9.43 20.39
CA GLY A 277 1.81 9.01 20.51
C GLY A 277 1.62 7.54 20.89
N ALA A 278 2.69 6.80 21.11
CA ALA A 278 2.68 5.41 21.60
C ALA A 278 2.90 5.36 23.11
#